data_cab4cda29cdc98343186055287507648
#
_entry.id   cab4cda29cdc98343186055287507648
#
_cell.length_a   1.000
_cell.length_b   1.000
_cell.length_c   1.000
_cell.angle_alpha   90.00
_cell.angle_beta   90.00
_cell.angle_gamma   90.00
#
_symmetry.space_group_name_H-M   'P 1'
#
loop_
_entity.id
_entity.type
_entity.pdbx_description
1 polymer ?
#
loop_
_entity_poly.entity_id
_entity_poly.type
_entity_poly.pdbx_seq_one_letter_code
_entity_poly.pdbx_strand_id
1 'polypeptide(L)'
;MKHHNQLRSGSLLTYVQMTLNIIVSIAYTPFMLRILGKSEYGLYSTVASTIAILSVLSLGFGGSYVRYYILYRKEKADEQIARLNGLFLIVFSVIGLIALACGLYLTFHLEMVFKTGLTDAEYHTARILMLLLTANLAVSFPMSVFSNIISAQEQFVFLKATEILRTVVSPLVTLPVLLAGYGSIGMVVITVTISVLVDVLRLIYCFGKLHIRVLFRGFDGAVLKDIAVFSGFIAINMVVDQVNNNLDKLIITRFCGTAATAVYAVGQQLHTYFISFSTAVSSVFTPRIHQLVQDNKDDKVRLRSVLTELFVRVGRIQFLILSLVCTGIVFFGKPFIYFWAGPGYDDAYIIVLLLIIPGMVPLTQNLGIEMQRAQNLHKYRSIIYGAMAIGNLAISIWLCRYLGAIGCAIGTAIAVALANGLVMNIFYQRRLNIDVTVFWKNIGRMALGLLPPAACGVLMMRFVNLYSIPMLLGGIIVYTAIYCASVWLLSMNGYEKALVGGMVRKVLRK
;
A
#
# COMPACT_ATOMS: atom_id res chain seq x y z
N MET A 1 29.83 -13.12 7.90
CA MET A 1 28.76 -14.14 7.69
C MET A 1 27.40 -13.78 8.33
N LYS A 2 27.32 -13.28 9.58
CA LYS A 2 26.03 -12.93 10.21
C LYS A 2 25.22 -11.85 9.47
N HIS A 3 25.86 -10.81 8.94
CA HIS A 3 25.21 -9.70 8.21
C HIS A 3 24.54 -10.14 6.90
N HIS A 4 25.21 -10.99 6.11
CA HIS A 4 24.65 -11.47 4.83
C HIS A 4 23.40 -12.35 5.03
N ASN A 5 23.35 -13.08 6.14
CA ASN A 5 22.18 -13.88 6.52
C ASN A 5 20.99 -13.01 6.96
N GLN A 6 21.22 -11.87 7.65
CA GLN A 6 20.15 -10.95 8.08
C GLN A 6 19.42 -10.31 6.89
N LEU A 7 20.16 -9.85 5.86
CA LEU A 7 19.56 -9.28 4.64
C LEU A 7 18.76 -10.30 3.85
N ARG A 8 19.30 -11.52 3.63
CA ARG A 8 18.58 -12.60 2.92
C ARG A 8 17.34 -13.04 3.67
N SER A 9 17.46 -13.31 4.96
CA SER A 9 16.34 -13.72 5.80
C SER A 9 15.31 -12.61 5.96
N GLY A 10 15.75 -11.35 6.10
CA GLY A 10 14.89 -10.18 6.15
C GLY A 10 14.05 -10.00 4.88
N SER A 11 14.67 -10.17 3.71
CA SER A 11 13.95 -10.12 2.42
C SER A 11 12.93 -11.25 2.31
N LEU A 12 13.28 -12.48 2.66
CA LEU A 12 12.36 -13.62 2.67
C LEU A 12 11.16 -13.35 3.61
N LEU A 13 11.44 -12.89 4.84
CA LEU A 13 10.40 -12.56 5.81
C LEU A 13 9.50 -11.42 5.34
N THR A 14 10.00 -10.48 4.53
CA THR A 14 9.17 -9.43 3.94
C THR A 14 8.11 -10.03 2.99
N TYR A 15 8.50 -10.97 2.13
CA TYR A 15 7.53 -11.67 1.27
C TYR A 15 6.55 -12.53 2.06
N VAL A 16 7.03 -13.23 3.08
CA VAL A 16 6.16 -13.99 4.00
C VAL A 16 5.16 -13.05 4.68
N GLN A 17 5.61 -11.91 5.19
CA GLN A 17 4.74 -10.90 5.81
C GLN A 17 3.69 -10.36 4.82
N MET A 18 4.08 -10.03 3.58
CA MET A 18 3.13 -9.54 2.56
C MET A 18 2.09 -10.60 2.23
N THR A 19 2.49 -11.85 2.04
CA THR A 19 1.59 -12.95 1.74
C THR A 19 0.64 -13.22 2.91
N LEU A 20 1.16 -13.30 4.14
CA LEU A 20 0.36 -13.47 5.35
C LEU A 20 -0.64 -12.32 5.52
N ASN A 21 -0.22 -11.08 5.29
CA ASN A 21 -1.12 -9.93 5.39
C ASN A 21 -2.30 -10.05 4.42
N ILE A 22 -2.07 -10.45 3.17
CA ILE A 22 -3.14 -10.66 2.19
C ILE A 22 -4.05 -11.80 2.62
N ILE A 23 -3.50 -12.98 2.98
CA ILE A 23 -4.28 -14.16 3.38
C ILE A 23 -5.13 -13.85 4.61
N VAL A 24 -4.50 -13.30 5.65
CA VAL A 24 -5.19 -12.96 6.91
C VAL A 24 -6.27 -11.91 6.65
N SER A 25 -5.98 -10.88 5.87
CA SER A 25 -6.98 -9.85 5.53
C SER A 25 -8.16 -10.43 4.73
N ILE A 26 -7.90 -11.27 3.73
CA ILE A 26 -8.98 -11.92 2.95
C ILE A 26 -9.84 -12.83 3.85
N ALA A 27 -9.23 -13.56 4.78
CA ALA A 27 -9.95 -14.44 5.68
C ALA A 27 -10.72 -13.68 6.79
N TYR A 28 -10.14 -12.62 7.34
CA TYR A 28 -10.69 -11.87 8.47
C TYR A 28 -11.79 -10.88 8.06
N THR A 29 -11.62 -10.19 6.92
CA THR A 29 -12.54 -9.12 6.49
C THR A 29 -14.01 -9.56 6.39
N PRO A 30 -14.37 -10.74 5.86
CA PRO A 30 -15.78 -11.20 5.82
C PRO A 30 -16.44 -11.25 7.19
N PHE A 31 -15.72 -11.75 8.21
CA PHE A 31 -16.25 -11.81 9.57
C PHE A 31 -16.47 -10.42 10.13
N MET A 32 -15.48 -9.53 9.96
CA MET A 32 -15.57 -8.15 10.39
C MET A 32 -16.76 -7.42 9.74
N LEU A 33 -16.93 -7.55 8.41
CA LEU A 33 -18.03 -6.91 7.67
C LEU A 33 -19.41 -7.40 8.10
N ARG A 34 -19.55 -8.72 8.35
CA ARG A 34 -20.83 -9.33 8.74
C ARG A 34 -21.22 -8.99 10.18
N ILE A 35 -20.23 -8.90 11.09
CA ILE A 35 -20.48 -8.63 12.50
C ILE A 35 -20.76 -7.14 12.72
N LEU A 36 -19.94 -6.25 12.14
CA LEU A 36 -20.09 -4.80 12.30
C LEU A 36 -21.26 -4.23 11.47
N GLY A 37 -21.57 -4.85 10.33
CA GLY A 37 -22.49 -4.26 9.36
C GLY A 37 -21.90 -3.04 8.63
N LYS A 38 -22.67 -2.51 7.68
CA LYS A 38 -22.18 -1.46 6.77
C LYS A 38 -21.92 -0.12 7.49
N SER A 39 -22.86 0.30 8.35
CA SER A 39 -22.74 1.62 8.98
C SER A 39 -21.54 1.71 9.92
N GLU A 40 -21.38 0.74 10.81
CA GLU A 40 -20.28 0.72 11.78
C GLU A 40 -18.93 0.49 11.12
N TYR A 41 -18.85 -0.40 10.11
CA TYR A 41 -17.61 -0.58 9.35
C TYR A 41 -17.23 0.67 8.56
N GLY A 42 -18.20 1.36 7.95
CA GLY A 42 -17.99 2.63 7.25
C GLY A 42 -17.52 3.73 8.19
N LEU A 43 -18.12 3.82 9.37
CA LEU A 43 -17.72 4.74 10.43
C LEU A 43 -16.25 4.50 10.84
N TYR A 44 -15.90 3.25 11.18
CA TYR A 44 -14.54 2.86 11.49
C TYR A 44 -13.56 3.21 10.34
N SER A 45 -13.93 2.89 9.09
CA SER A 45 -13.09 3.14 7.92
C SER A 45 -12.83 4.64 7.70
N THR A 46 -13.83 5.49 7.97
CA THR A 46 -13.69 6.95 7.87
C THR A 46 -12.78 7.49 8.97
N VAL A 47 -13.00 7.07 10.22
CA VAL A 47 -12.16 7.47 11.36
C VAL A 47 -10.72 7.03 11.13
N ALA A 48 -10.50 5.78 10.72
CA ALA A 48 -9.17 5.25 10.41
C ALA A 48 -8.47 6.05 9.28
N SER A 49 -9.22 6.46 8.25
CA SER A 49 -8.69 7.28 7.15
C SER A 49 -8.35 8.70 7.60
N THR A 50 -9.16 9.30 8.49
CA THR A 50 -8.86 10.61 9.10
C THR A 50 -7.54 10.57 9.87
N ILE A 51 -7.35 9.56 10.69
CA ILE A 51 -6.11 9.36 11.46
C ILE A 51 -4.91 9.03 10.54
N ALA A 52 -5.13 8.26 9.48
CA ALA A 52 -4.09 7.99 8.49
C ALA A 52 -3.57 9.26 7.80
N ILE A 53 -4.44 10.25 7.55
CA ILE A 53 -4.01 11.56 7.03
C ILE A 53 -3.12 12.28 8.04
N LEU A 54 -3.42 12.23 9.34
CA LEU A 54 -2.56 12.82 10.38
C LEU A 54 -1.17 12.16 10.46
N SER A 55 -1.02 10.92 10.01
CA SER A 55 0.29 10.24 9.98
C SER A 55 1.32 10.93 9.08
N VAL A 56 0.87 11.79 8.15
CA VAL A 56 1.74 12.65 7.32
C VAL A 56 2.64 13.54 8.18
N LEU A 57 2.22 13.90 9.38
CA LEU A 57 3.03 14.69 10.32
C LEU A 57 4.39 14.07 10.63
N SER A 58 4.59 12.75 10.37
CA SER A 58 5.90 12.11 10.45
C SER A 58 6.94 12.69 9.48
N LEU A 59 6.48 13.40 8.43
CA LEU A 59 7.28 14.14 7.45
C LEU A 59 8.46 13.35 6.86
N GLY A 60 8.41 12.01 6.88
CA GLY A 60 9.49 11.17 6.35
C GLY A 60 10.79 11.19 7.15
N PHE A 61 10.79 11.70 8.37
CA PHE A 61 11.98 11.77 9.24
C PHE A 61 12.67 10.42 9.46
N GLY A 62 11.94 9.30 9.40
CA GLY A 62 12.53 7.97 9.57
C GLY A 62 13.64 7.64 8.56
N GLY A 63 13.49 8.07 7.30
CA GLY A 63 14.53 7.90 6.28
C GLY A 63 15.80 8.72 6.58
N SER A 64 15.62 9.93 7.10
CA SER A 64 16.73 10.79 7.53
C SER A 64 17.50 10.16 8.69
N TYR A 65 16.82 9.55 9.66
CA TYR A 65 17.47 8.85 10.77
C TYR A 65 18.45 7.79 10.27
N VAL A 66 18.01 6.89 9.41
CA VAL A 66 18.84 5.79 8.88
C VAL A 66 20.08 6.33 8.14
N ARG A 67 19.92 7.41 7.35
CA ARG A 67 21.01 8.05 6.62
C ARG A 67 22.11 8.57 7.57
N TYR A 68 21.74 9.36 8.59
CA TYR A 68 22.70 9.92 9.54
C TYR A 68 23.30 8.86 10.46
N TYR A 69 22.52 7.86 10.86
CA TYR A 69 23.01 6.73 11.63
C TYR A 69 24.14 6.00 10.90
N ILE A 70 23.99 5.70 9.60
CA ILE A 70 25.02 5.04 8.79
C ILE A 70 26.26 5.90 8.67
N LEU A 71 26.11 7.23 8.53
CA LEU A 71 27.22 8.18 8.46
C LEU A 71 28.04 8.12 9.75
N TYR A 72 27.42 8.34 10.91
CA TYR A 72 28.11 8.34 12.21
C TYR A 72 28.67 6.97 12.59
N ARG A 73 28.03 5.89 12.17
CA ARG A 73 28.57 4.54 12.37
C ARG A 73 29.87 4.31 11.60
N LYS A 74 30.01 4.85 10.38
CA LYS A 74 31.26 4.78 9.61
C LYS A 74 32.39 5.57 10.30
N GLU A 75 32.08 6.67 10.93
CA GLU A 75 32.99 7.53 11.67
C GLU A 75 33.30 6.99 13.07
N LYS A 76 32.69 5.90 13.51
CA LYS A 76 32.77 5.32 14.87
C LYS A 76 32.38 6.32 15.97
N ALA A 77 31.47 7.21 15.69
CA ALA A 77 31.05 8.31 16.53
C ALA A 77 29.86 7.93 17.42
N ASP A 78 30.06 7.02 18.37
CA ASP A 78 29.00 6.45 19.24
C ASP A 78 28.25 7.53 20.04
N GLU A 79 28.93 8.60 20.45
CA GLU A 79 28.30 9.72 21.14
C GLU A 79 27.36 10.50 20.22
N GLN A 80 27.71 10.69 18.95
CA GLN A 80 26.87 11.36 17.95
C GLN A 80 25.64 10.49 17.64
N ILE A 81 25.79 9.16 17.62
CA ILE A 81 24.64 8.25 17.48
C ILE A 81 23.71 8.39 18.69
N ALA A 82 24.25 8.46 19.91
CA ALA A 82 23.43 8.65 21.11
C ALA A 82 22.68 9.99 21.11
N ARG A 83 23.32 11.06 20.64
CA ARG A 83 22.69 12.38 20.44
C ARG A 83 21.61 12.33 19.34
N LEU A 84 21.87 11.63 18.22
CA LEU A 84 20.92 11.41 17.15
C LEU A 84 19.67 10.70 17.66
N ASN A 85 19.83 9.65 18.48
CA ASN A 85 18.72 8.95 19.12
C ASN A 85 17.86 9.90 19.98
N GLY A 86 18.51 10.74 20.81
CA GLY A 86 17.83 11.73 21.64
C GLY A 86 17.10 12.79 20.83
N LEU A 87 17.75 13.32 19.79
CA LEU A 87 17.16 14.31 18.87
C LEU A 87 15.88 13.78 18.23
N PHE A 88 15.94 12.56 17.66
CA PHE A 88 14.80 11.97 16.99
C PHE A 88 13.68 11.63 17.97
N LEU A 89 13.98 11.19 19.20
CA LEU A 89 12.97 10.98 20.23
C LEU A 89 12.25 12.30 20.58
N ILE A 90 12.97 13.43 20.72
CA ILE A 90 12.35 14.74 20.96
C ILE A 90 11.49 15.14 19.76
N VAL A 91 12.03 15.09 18.54
CA VAL A 91 11.30 15.50 17.33
C VAL A 91 10.02 14.69 17.17
N PHE A 92 10.10 13.36 17.27
CA PHE A 92 8.92 12.50 17.13
C PHE A 92 7.93 12.62 18.31
N SER A 93 8.41 12.95 19.52
CA SER A 93 7.52 13.25 20.66
C SER A 93 6.76 14.56 20.42
N VAL A 94 7.42 15.60 19.91
CA VAL A 94 6.76 16.86 19.54
C VAL A 94 5.74 16.62 18.44
N ILE A 95 6.10 15.86 17.40
CA ILE A 95 5.17 15.47 16.33
C ILE A 95 3.97 14.68 16.91
N GLY A 96 4.22 13.75 17.84
CA GLY A 96 3.18 13.00 18.52
C GLY A 96 2.22 13.90 19.32
N LEU A 97 2.74 14.91 20.02
CA LEU A 97 1.93 15.90 20.72
C LEU A 97 1.11 16.78 19.76
N ILE A 98 1.68 17.18 18.63
CA ILE A 98 0.95 17.92 17.60
C ILE A 98 -0.16 17.04 17.02
N ALA A 99 0.13 15.77 16.70
CA ALA A 99 -0.86 14.82 16.22
C ALA A 99 -1.99 14.58 17.24
N LEU A 100 -1.63 14.50 18.53
CA LEU A 100 -2.60 14.40 19.62
C LEU A 100 -3.50 15.64 19.66
N ALA A 101 -2.94 16.83 19.63
CA ALA A 101 -3.70 18.08 19.65
C ALA A 101 -4.64 18.19 18.43
N CYS A 102 -4.13 17.91 17.21
CA CYS A 102 -4.95 17.90 15.99
C CYS A 102 -6.06 16.85 16.05
N GLY A 103 -5.75 15.63 16.51
CA GLY A 103 -6.72 14.56 16.63
C GLY A 103 -7.77 14.82 17.69
N LEU A 104 -7.40 15.41 18.84
CA LEU A 104 -8.35 15.87 19.84
C LEU A 104 -9.25 16.98 19.30
N TYR A 105 -8.68 17.96 18.60
CA TYR A 105 -9.46 19.01 17.95
C TYR A 105 -10.50 18.43 17.00
N LEU A 106 -10.12 17.49 16.14
CA LEU A 106 -11.07 16.80 15.25
C LEU A 106 -12.09 15.94 16.01
N THR A 107 -11.71 15.37 17.14
CA THR A 107 -12.62 14.57 18.00
C THR A 107 -13.72 15.45 18.63
N PHE A 108 -13.40 16.68 18.99
CA PHE A 108 -14.38 17.63 19.51
C PHE A 108 -15.20 18.33 18.42
N HIS A 109 -14.70 18.34 17.17
CA HIS A 109 -15.33 18.94 16.00
C HIS A 109 -15.63 17.87 14.92
N LEU A 110 -16.28 16.78 15.32
CA LEU A 110 -16.63 15.68 14.40
C LEU A 110 -17.47 16.11 13.19
N GLU A 111 -18.22 17.21 13.32
CA GLU A 111 -18.99 17.83 12.24
C GLU A 111 -18.12 18.25 11.03
N MET A 112 -16.82 18.49 11.24
CA MET A 112 -15.90 18.75 10.12
C MET A 112 -15.70 17.51 9.25
N VAL A 113 -15.73 16.32 9.86
CA VAL A 113 -15.57 15.03 9.18
C VAL A 113 -16.93 14.49 8.74
N PHE A 114 -17.93 14.53 9.63
CA PHE A 114 -19.28 14.01 9.46
C PHE A 114 -20.28 15.18 9.41
N LYS A 115 -20.72 15.61 8.23
CA LYS A 115 -21.55 16.79 8.10
C LYS A 115 -23.00 16.61 8.59
N THR A 116 -23.60 15.47 8.32
CA THR A 116 -24.99 15.12 8.69
C THR A 116 -25.20 13.62 8.61
N GLY A 117 -26.15 13.09 9.41
CA GLY A 117 -26.66 11.73 9.24
C GLY A 117 -26.07 10.66 10.14
N LEU A 118 -25.26 11.00 11.12
CA LEU A 118 -24.92 10.08 12.22
C LEU A 118 -26.06 10.08 13.23
N THR A 119 -26.45 8.91 13.68
CA THR A 119 -27.26 8.75 14.89
C THR A 119 -26.43 9.12 16.14
N ASP A 120 -27.09 9.44 17.25
CA ASP A 120 -26.38 9.75 18.50
C ASP A 120 -25.44 8.63 18.96
N ALA A 121 -25.84 7.38 18.72
CA ALA A 121 -25.01 6.21 19.01
C ALA A 121 -23.76 6.14 18.11
N GLU A 122 -23.89 6.41 16.82
CA GLU A 122 -22.77 6.46 15.86
C GLU A 122 -21.83 7.63 16.19
N TYR A 123 -22.37 8.77 16.61
CA TYR A 123 -21.59 9.92 17.03
C TYR A 123 -20.72 9.61 18.27
N HIS A 124 -21.32 8.94 19.25
CA HIS A 124 -20.59 8.48 20.45
C HIS A 124 -19.49 7.48 20.09
N THR A 125 -19.80 6.49 19.24
CA THR A 125 -18.83 5.50 18.73
C THR A 125 -17.69 6.17 17.97
N ALA A 126 -17.99 7.10 17.04
CA ALA A 126 -16.99 7.86 16.29
C ALA A 126 -16.01 8.61 17.22
N ARG A 127 -16.55 9.25 18.28
CA ARG A 127 -15.73 9.98 19.27
C ARG A 127 -14.76 9.06 19.99
N ILE A 128 -15.21 7.90 20.44
CA ILE A 128 -14.34 6.91 21.12
C ILE A 128 -13.26 6.38 20.15
N LEU A 129 -13.65 6.01 18.92
CA LEU A 129 -12.71 5.53 17.91
C LEU A 129 -11.65 6.58 17.58
N MET A 130 -12.07 7.86 17.42
CA MET A 130 -11.14 8.98 17.18
C MET A 130 -10.16 9.15 18.34
N LEU A 131 -10.63 9.11 19.59
CA LEU A 131 -9.76 9.21 20.78
C LEU A 131 -8.74 8.08 20.84
N LEU A 132 -9.20 6.83 20.69
CA LEU A 132 -8.34 5.65 20.75
C LEU A 132 -7.27 5.66 19.66
N LEU A 133 -7.66 5.93 18.41
CA LEU A 133 -6.72 5.95 17.27
C LEU A 133 -5.79 7.17 17.31
N THR A 134 -6.26 8.32 17.79
CA THR A 134 -5.42 9.51 18.03
C THR A 134 -4.37 9.24 19.09
N ALA A 135 -4.76 8.65 20.23
CA ALA A 135 -3.83 8.26 21.29
C ALA A 135 -2.79 7.25 20.78
N ASN A 136 -3.25 6.25 20.02
CA ASN A 136 -2.33 5.28 19.40
C ASN A 136 -1.33 5.97 18.46
N LEU A 137 -1.78 6.89 17.60
CA LEU A 137 -0.91 7.61 16.68
C LEU A 137 0.13 8.46 17.45
N ALA A 138 -0.32 9.17 18.49
CA ALA A 138 0.56 10.01 19.31
C ALA A 138 1.68 9.20 19.99
N VAL A 139 1.37 8.00 20.48
CA VAL A 139 2.35 7.08 21.08
C VAL A 139 3.23 6.43 19.99
N SER A 140 2.66 6.07 18.85
CA SER A 140 3.39 5.41 17.76
C SER A 140 4.51 6.29 17.17
N PHE A 141 4.37 7.61 17.19
CA PHE A 141 5.42 8.50 16.68
C PHE A 141 6.76 8.35 17.45
N PRO A 142 6.86 8.60 18.75
CA PRO A 142 8.11 8.39 19.47
C PRO A 142 8.57 6.94 19.43
N MET A 143 7.67 5.97 19.46
CA MET A 143 8.01 4.55 19.39
C MET A 143 8.58 4.14 18.02
N SER A 144 8.26 4.85 16.94
CA SER A 144 8.80 4.60 15.61
C SER A 144 10.33 4.79 15.53
N VAL A 145 10.91 5.59 16.43
CA VAL A 145 12.37 5.77 16.54
C VAL A 145 13.06 4.43 16.79
N PHE A 146 12.51 3.58 17.65
CA PHE A 146 13.09 2.27 17.96
C PHE A 146 13.03 1.33 16.73
N SER A 147 11.96 1.40 15.93
CA SER A 147 11.89 0.68 14.66
C SER A 147 12.96 1.15 13.66
N ASN A 148 13.22 2.46 13.60
CA ASN A 148 14.25 3.04 12.76
C ASN A 148 15.66 2.65 13.24
N ILE A 149 15.91 2.59 14.56
CA ILE A 149 17.16 2.09 15.15
C ILE A 149 17.41 0.64 14.76
N ILE A 150 16.41 -0.23 14.93
CA ILE A 150 16.49 -1.64 14.58
C ILE A 150 16.78 -1.82 13.09
N SER A 151 16.12 -1.02 12.24
CA SER A 151 16.34 -1.01 10.79
C SER A 151 17.75 -0.52 10.42
N ALA A 152 18.24 0.56 11.04
CA ALA A 152 19.55 1.13 10.79
C ALA A 152 20.69 0.18 11.26
N GLN A 153 20.43 -0.66 12.27
CA GLN A 153 21.33 -1.73 12.71
C GLN A 153 21.16 -3.04 11.92
N GLU A 154 20.36 -3.02 10.85
CA GLU A 154 20.10 -4.16 9.96
C GLU A 154 19.53 -5.41 10.66
N GLN A 155 18.84 -5.24 11.80
CA GLN A 155 18.17 -6.32 12.53
C GLN A 155 16.78 -6.64 11.91
N PHE A 156 16.79 -6.90 10.60
CA PHE A 156 15.55 -7.08 9.81
C PHE A 156 14.73 -8.30 10.24
N VAL A 157 15.37 -9.36 10.71
CA VAL A 157 14.66 -10.58 11.18
C VAL A 157 13.75 -10.24 12.35
N PHE A 158 14.25 -9.54 13.37
CA PHE A 158 13.44 -9.15 14.53
C PHE A 158 12.33 -8.16 14.13
N LEU A 159 12.65 -7.17 13.30
CA LEU A 159 11.67 -6.19 12.82
C LEU A 159 10.51 -6.89 12.09
N LYS A 160 10.83 -7.80 11.16
CA LYS A 160 9.82 -8.53 10.39
C LYS A 160 9.06 -9.56 11.22
N ALA A 161 9.71 -10.21 12.18
CA ALA A 161 9.03 -11.12 13.11
C ALA A 161 7.98 -10.39 13.95
N THR A 162 8.28 -9.19 14.47
CA THR A 162 7.30 -8.37 15.21
C THR A 162 6.13 -7.90 14.34
N GLU A 163 6.37 -7.58 13.05
CA GLU A 163 5.30 -7.25 12.10
C GLU A 163 4.41 -8.47 11.79
N ILE A 164 5.00 -9.65 11.59
CA ILE A 164 4.27 -10.90 11.37
C ILE A 164 3.42 -11.23 12.60
N LEU A 165 4.02 -11.13 13.80
CA LEU A 165 3.30 -11.33 15.05
C LEU A 165 2.05 -10.43 15.14
N ARG A 166 2.20 -9.13 14.86
CA ARG A 166 1.09 -8.18 14.82
C ARG A 166 0.03 -8.59 13.80
N THR A 167 0.44 -8.96 12.58
CA THR A 167 -0.46 -9.32 11.48
C THR A 167 -1.31 -10.55 11.81
N VAL A 168 -0.75 -11.52 12.52
CA VAL A 168 -1.44 -12.78 12.84
C VAL A 168 -2.23 -12.66 14.15
N VAL A 169 -1.62 -12.11 15.21
CA VAL A 169 -2.24 -12.07 16.53
C VAL A 169 -3.41 -11.08 16.58
N SER A 170 -3.31 -9.94 15.88
CA SER A 170 -4.38 -8.93 15.93
C SER A 170 -5.73 -9.49 15.49
N PRO A 171 -5.90 -10.11 14.31
CA PRO A 171 -7.19 -10.69 13.91
C PRO A 171 -7.63 -11.86 14.77
N LEU A 172 -6.70 -12.70 15.26
CA LEU A 172 -7.03 -13.85 16.12
C LEU A 172 -7.63 -13.42 17.47
N VAL A 173 -7.12 -12.32 18.05
CA VAL A 173 -7.65 -11.79 19.30
C VAL A 173 -8.89 -10.91 19.07
N THR A 174 -8.91 -10.18 17.95
CA THR A 174 -10.03 -9.28 17.63
C THR A 174 -11.31 -10.06 17.29
N LEU A 175 -11.20 -11.21 16.60
CA LEU A 175 -12.37 -11.98 16.18
C LEU A 175 -13.25 -12.44 17.37
N PRO A 176 -12.73 -13.06 18.45
CA PRO A 176 -13.51 -13.36 19.65
C PRO A 176 -14.17 -12.14 20.27
N VAL A 177 -13.49 -10.99 20.30
CA VAL A 177 -14.02 -9.75 20.86
C VAL A 177 -15.19 -9.21 20.01
N LEU A 178 -15.08 -9.31 18.69
CA LEU A 178 -16.18 -8.99 17.77
C LEU A 178 -17.36 -9.93 17.96
N LEU A 179 -17.13 -11.24 18.10
CA LEU A 179 -18.17 -12.24 18.34
C LEU A 179 -18.87 -12.05 19.71
N ALA A 180 -18.15 -11.50 20.70
CA ALA A 180 -18.69 -11.13 21.99
C ALA A 180 -19.55 -9.84 21.96
N GLY A 181 -19.68 -9.18 20.79
CA GLY A 181 -20.56 -8.02 20.60
C GLY A 181 -19.95 -6.67 20.96
N TYR A 182 -18.62 -6.59 21.19
CA TYR A 182 -17.96 -5.30 21.53
C TYR A 182 -17.78 -4.35 20.33
N GLY A 183 -18.21 -4.74 19.12
CA GLY A 183 -18.21 -3.92 17.92
C GLY A 183 -16.85 -3.33 17.52
N SER A 184 -16.89 -2.22 16.81
CA SER A 184 -15.69 -1.54 16.34
C SER A 184 -14.82 -0.96 17.45
N ILE A 185 -15.39 -0.59 18.59
CA ILE A 185 -14.64 -0.11 19.76
C ILE A 185 -13.76 -1.23 20.29
N GLY A 186 -14.32 -2.41 20.55
CA GLY A 186 -13.55 -3.58 21.00
C GLY A 186 -12.44 -3.95 20.03
N MET A 187 -12.74 -3.94 18.73
CA MET A 187 -11.76 -4.18 17.66
C MET A 187 -10.59 -3.20 17.74
N VAL A 188 -10.86 -1.91 17.87
CA VAL A 188 -9.82 -0.86 17.94
C VAL A 188 -9.02 -0.96 19.22
N VAL A 189 -9.65 -1.21 20.38
CA VAL A 189 -8.94 -1.42 21.64
C VAL A 189 -7.91 -2.54 21.54
N ILE A 190 -8.31 -3.69 21.01
CA ILE A 190 -7.37 -4.82 20.80
C ILE A 190 -6.24 -4.45 19.85
N THR A 191 -6.58 -3.82 18.72
CA THR A 191 -5.58 -3.42 17.71
C THR A 191 -4.56 -2.42 18.28
N VAL A 192 -5.03 -1.44 19.05
CA VAL A 192 -4.17 -0.46 19.75
C VAL A 192 -3.30 -1.15 20.81
N THR A 193 -3.89 -2.02 21.62
CA THR A 193 -3.15 -2.76 22.66
C THR A 193 -2.02 -3.59 22.04
N ILE A 194 -2.30 -4.35 20.98
CA ILE A 194 -1.27 -5.15 20.29
C ILE A 194 -0.21 -4.23 19.64
N SER A 195 -0.62 -3.08 19.08
CA SER A 195 0.32 -2.10 18.54
C SER A 195 1.30 -1.62 19.60
N VAL A 196 0.79 -1.19 20.74
CA VAL A 196 1.59 -0.71 21.88
C VAL A 196 2.48 -1.82 22.44
N LEU A 197 1.99 -3.06 22.55
CA LEU A 197 2.80 -4.21 23.00
C LEU A 197 3.98 -4.47 22.05
N VAL A 198 3.75 -4.43 20.74
CA VAL A 198 4.83 -4.60 19.74
C VAL A 198 5.84 -3.46 19.84
N ASP A 199 5.39 -2.22 20.02
CA ASP A 199 6.27 -1.08 20.17
C ASP A 199 7.10 -1.16 21.47
N VAL A 200 6.50 -1.62 22.58
CA VAL A 200 7.22 -1.90 23.85
C VAL A 200 8.23 -3.03 23.67
N LEU A 201 7.90 -4.10 22.94
CA LEU A 201 8.87 -5.16 22.63
C LEU A 201 10.08 -4.62 21.84
N ARG A 202 9.87 -3.71 20.89
CA ARG A 202 10.94 -3.04 20.13
C ARG A 202 11.80 -2.16 21.04
N LEU A 203 11.17 -1.41 21.94
CA LEU A 203 11.87 -0.60 22.95
C LEU A 203 12.75 -1.48 23.84
N ILE A 204 12.19 -2.55 24.43
CA ILE A 204 12.92 -3.51 25.27
C ILE A 204 14.12 -4.10 24.50
N TYR A 205 13.90 -4.48 23.23
CA TYR A 205 14.97 -5.01 22.38
C TYR A 205 16.09 -4.01 22.15
N CYS A 206 15.76 -2.73 21.92
CA CYS A 206 16.74 -1.68 21.71
C CYS A 206 17.62 -1.46 22.94
N PHE A 207 17.05 -1.37 24.14
CA PHE A 207 17.81 -1.18 25.37
C PHE A 207 18.49 -2.46 25.84
N GLY A 208 17.79 -3.60 25.83
CA GLY A 208 18.29 -4.87 26.38
C GLY A 208 19.32 -5.57 25.51
N LYS A 209 19.10 -5.62 24.18
CA LYS A 209 19.96 -6.38 23.26
C LYS A 209 20.90 -5.50 22.42
N LEU A 210 20.42 -4.33 21.98
CA LEU A 210 21.24 -3.42 21.19
C LEU A 210 22.04 -2.43 22.05
N HIS A 211 21.78 -2.38 23.35
CA HIS A 211 22.45 -1.53 24.33
C HIS A 211 22.56 -0.07 23.85
N ILE A 212 21.48 0.46 23.28
CA ILE A 212 21.47 1.83 22.75
C ILE A 212 21.64 2.84 23.88
N ARG A 213 22.34 3.94 23.55
CA ARG A 213 22.45 5.11 24.41
C ARG A 213 21.59 6.23 23.82
N VAL A 214 21.03 7.05 24.70
CA VAL A 214 20.21 8.21 24.33
C VAL A 214 20.73 9.41 25.09
N LEU A 215 21.10 10.47 24.37
CA LEU A 215 21.57 11.74 24.96
C LEU A 215 20.66 12.87 24.49
N PHE A 216 20.11 13.61 25.43
CA PHE A 216 19.19 14.73 25.17
C PHE A 216 19.87 16.10 25.15
N ARG A 217 21.20 16.15 24.97
CA ARG A 217 22.01 17.40 24.98
C ARG A 217 23.03 17.39 23.85
N GLY A 218 23.46 18.59 23.45
CA GLY A 218 24.56 18.75 22.47
C GLY A 218 24.11 18.48 21.03
N PHE A 219 22.89 18.89 20.66
CA PHE A 219 22.40 18.77 19.29
C PHE A 219 23.07 19.79 18.37
N ASP A 220 23.45 19.32 17.18
CA ASP A 220 23.95 20.19 16.12
C ASP A 220 22.80 20.79 15.35
N GLY A 221 22.65 22.11 15.38
CA GLY A 221 21.59 22.83 14.66
C GLY A 221 21.71 22.70 13.13
N ALA A 222 22.95 22.52 12.61
CA ALA A 222 23.16 22.30 11.18
C ALA A 222 22.58 20.95 10.74
N VAL A 223 22.81 19.90 11.53
CA VAL A 223 22.24 18.57 11.30
C VAL A 223 20.71 18.60 11.33
N LEU A 224 20.12 19.32 12.30
CA LEU A 224 18.66 19.46 12.38
C LEU A 224 18.09 20.15 11.14
N LYS A 225 18.73 21.21 10.66
CA LYS A 225 18.35 21.92 9.44
C LYS A 225 18.40 21.02 8.20
N ASP A 226 19.49 20.27 8.04
CA ASP A 226 19.66 19.34 6.93
C ASP A 226 18.62 18.23 6.95
N ILE A 227 18.32 17.66 8.12
CA ILE A 227 17.26 16.67 8.34
C ILE A 227 15.92 17.26 7.93
N ALA A 228 15.58 18.47 8.37
CA ALA A 228 14.32 19.13 8.06
C ALA A 228 14.15 19.37 6.55
N VAL A 229 15.19 19.85 5.87
CA VAL A 229 15.17 20.10 4.42
C VAL A 229 15.00 18.78 3.64
N PHE A 230 15.79 17.76 3.98
CA PHE A 230 15.70 16.46 3.32
C PHE A 230 14.33 15.80 3.54
N SER A 231 13.82 15.84 4.77
CA SER A 231 12.52 15.29 5.13
C SER A 231 11.36 16.03 4.47
N GLY A 232 11.47 17.35 4.27
CA GLY A 232 10.47 18.17 3.62
C GLY A 232 10.14 17.71 2.18
N PHE A 233 11.14 17.28 1.41
CA PHE A 233 10.91 16.70 0.09
C PHE A 233 10.19 15.35 0.14
N ILE A 234 10.48 14.53 1.15
CA ILE A 234 9.80 13.24 1.35
C ILE A 234 8.35 13.48 1.79
N ALA A 235 8.14 14.47 2.67
CA ALA A 235 6.83 14.85 3.18
C ALA A 235 5.83 15.18 2.07
N ILE A 236 6.24 15.92 1.04
CA ILE A 236 5.37 16.25 -0.10
C ILE A 236 4.81 14.99 -0.76
N ASN A 237 5.66 13.98 -0.99
CA ASN A 237 5.21 12.71 -1.55
C ASN A 237 4.23 11.99 -0.60
N MET A 238 4.52 11.97 0.70
CA MET A 238 3.64 11.34 1.70
C MET A 238 2.29 12.03 1.78
N VAL A 239 2.24 13.38 1.70
CA VAL A 239 0.98 14.13 1.63
C VAL A 239 0.17 13.68 0.42
N VAL A 240 0.78 13.66 -0.76
CA VAL A 240 0.11 13.26 -2.01
C VAL A 240 -0.41 11.82 -1.92
N ASP A 241 0.41 10.89 -1.39
CA ASP A 241 0.01 9.50 -1.25
C ASP A 241 -1.15 9.33 -0.24
N GLN A 242 -1.13 10.06 0.89
CA GLN A 242 -2.22 10.00 1.88
C GLN A 242 -3.51 10.64 1.37
N VAL A 243 -3.40 11.75 0.66
CA VAL A 243 -4.55 12.40 0.01
C VAL A 243 -5.21 11.43 -0.97
N ASN A 244 -4.43 10.83 -1.88
CA ASN A 244 -4.95 9.90 -2.88
C ASN A 244 -5.56 8.61 -2.29
N ASN A 245 -5.07 8.15 -1.14
CA ASN A 245 -5.53 6.88 -0.56
C ASN A 245 -6.67 7.02 0.46
N ASN A 246 -6.83 8.20 1.07
CA ASN A 246 -7.72 8.34 2.22
C ASN A 246 -8.81 9.40 2.07
N LEU A 247 -8.61 10.43 1.23
CA LEU A 247 -9.58 11.53 1.11
C LEU A 247 -10.92 11.08 0.52
N ASP A 248 -10.93 10.13 -0.41
CA ASP A 248 -12.17 9.65 -1.02
C ASP A 248 -13.17 9.16 0.03
N LYS A 249 -12.71 8.45 1.07
CA LYS A 249 -13.58 7.98 2.15
C LYS A 249 -14.20 9.12 2.96
N LEU A 250 -13.43 10.19 3.19
CA LEU A 250 -13.94 11.37 3.88
C LEU A 250 -15.00 12.10 3.05
N ILE A 251 -14.75 12.24 1.75
CA ILE A 251 -15.69 12.84 0.80
C ILE A 251 -16.99 12.03 0.76
N ILE A 252 -16.88 10.71 0.61
CA ILE A 252 -18.04 9.81 0.54
C ILE A 252 -18.84 9.86 1.85
N THR A 253 -18.17 9.79 2.99
CA THR A 253 -18.86 9.88 4.28
C THR A 253 -19.60 11.20 4.41
N ARG A 254 -18.96 12.32 4.02
CA ARG A 254 -19.54 13.65 4.12
C ARG A 254 -20.77 13.86 3.25
N PHE A 255 -20.83 13.26 2.05
CA PHE A 255 -21.90 13.47 1.09
C PHE A 255 -22.90 12.30 1.00
N CYS A 256 -22.48 11.09 1.31
CA CYS A 256 -23.27 9.86 1.08
C CYS A 256 -23.45 9.01 2.34
N GLY A 257 -22.78 9.36 3.44
CA GLY A 257 -22.85 8.64 4.72
C GLY A 257 -21.92 7.44 4.86
N THR A 258 -21.94 6.84 6.04
CA THR A 258 -21.05 5.75 6.46
C THR A 258 -21.25 4.47 5.66
N ALA A 259 -22.50 4.09 5.37
CA ALA A 259 -22.81 2.88 4.61
C ALA A 259 -22.21 2.90 3.19
N ALA A 260 -22.24 4.05 2.51
CA ALA A 260 -21.61 4.22 1.19
C ALA A 260 -20.07 4.11 1.29
N THR A 261 -19.50 4.64 2.37
CA THR A 261 -18.07 4.53 2.64
C THR A 261 -17.64 3.08 2.88
N ALA A 262 -18.47 2.26 3.52
CA ALA A 262 -18.19 0.83 3.68
C ALA A 262 -18.10 0.11 2.33
N VAL A 263 -19.02 0.40 1.41
CA VAL A 263 -19.01 -0.18 0.06
C VAL A 263 -17.75 0.23 -0.71
N TYR A 264 -17.37 1.52 -0.64
CA TYR A 264 -16.12 2.01 -1.24
C TYR A 264 -14.88 1.37 -0.62
N ALA A 265 -14.85 1.22 0.70
CA ALA A 265 -13.72 0.63 1.43
C ALA A 265 -13.50 -0.84 1.03
N VAL A 266 -14.55 -1.60 0.77
CA VAL A 266 -14.47 -2.98 0.24
C VAL A 266 -13.82 -3.00 -1.14
N GLY A 267 -14.26 -2.13 -2.06
CA GLY A 267 -13.65 -2.00 -3.38
C GLY A 267 -12.18 -1.58 -3.32
N GLN A 268 -11.87 -0.60 -2.47
CA GLN A 268 -10.50 -0.13 -2.25
C GLN A 268 -9.60 -1.19 -1.60
N GLN A 269 -10.13 -2.04 -0.73
CA GLN A 269 -9.39 -3.15 -0.14
C GLN A 269 -8.90 -4.14 -1.20
N LEU A 270 -9.77 -4.52 -2.14
CA LEU A 270 -9.40 -5.38 -3.27
C LEU A 270 -8.38 -4.72 -4.20
N HIS A 271 -8.53 -3.41 -4.46
CA HIS A 271 -7.53 -2.64 -5.19
C HIS A 271 -6.17 -2.61 -4.48
N THR A 272 -6.14 -2.51 -3.14
CA THR A 272 -4.89 -2.56 -2.35
C THR A 272 -4.18 -3.91 -2.49
N TYR A 273 -4.92 -5.02 -2.51
CA TYR A 273 -4.34 -6.34 -2.79
C TYR A 273 -3.74 -6.40 -4.19
N PHE A 274 -4.44 -5.83 -5.17
CA PHE A 274 -3.96 -5.76 -6.55
C PHE A 274 -2.64 -4.98 -6.68
N ILE A 275 -2.50 -3.83 -6.00
CA ILE A 275 -1.25 -3.07 -5.92
C ILE A 275 -0.12 -3.92 -5.32
N SER A 276 -0.42 -4.70 -4.29
CA SER A 276 0.57 -5.52 -3.58
C SER A 276 1.23 -6.55 -4.49
N PHE A 277 0.51 -7.13 -5.46
CA PHE A 277 1.09 -8.03 -6.46
C PHE A 277 2.14 -7.34 -7.34
N SER A 278 1.86 -6.13 -7.82
CA SER A 278 2.81 -5.36 -8.62
C SER A 278 4.06 -4.97 -7.81
N THR A 279 3.86 -4.49 -6.58
CA THR A 279 4.95 -4.06 -5.71
C THR A 279 5.87 -5.23 -5.34
N ALA A 280 5.32 -6.42 -5.11
CA ALA A 280 6.09 -7.63 -4.83
C ALA A 280 7.06 -7.97 -5.99
N VAL A 281 6.61 -7.81 -7.22
CA VAL A 281 7.47 -8.05 -8.40
C VAL A 281 8.53 -6.97 -8.55
N SER A 282 8.15 -5.69 -8.52
CA SER A 282 9.07 -4.57 -8.80
C SER A 282 10.18 -4.44 -7.75
N SER A 283 9.89 -4.71 -6.48
CA SER A 283 10.86 -4.59 -5.37
C SER A 283 12.10 -5.48 -5.53
N VAL A 284 11.97 -6.62 -6.20
CA VAL A 284 13.10 -7.54 -6.47
C VAL A 284 14.16 -6.89 -7.37
N PHE A 285 13.74 -6.00 -8.26
CA PHE A 285 14.61 -5.39 -9.26
C PHE A 285 15.25 -4.07 -8.83
N THR A 286 14.85 -3.52 -7.69
CA THR A 286 15.38 -2.23 -7.18
C THR A 286 16.91 -2.19 -7.12
N PRO A 287 17.64 -3.17 -6.52
CA PRO A 287 19.09 -3.12 -6.49
C PRO A 287 19.73 -3.16 -7.88
N ARG A 288 19.14 -3.95 -8.80
CA ARG A 288 19.63 -4.08 -10.17
C ARG A 288 19.50 -2.79 -10.97
N ILE A 289 18.43 -2.03 -10.74
CA ILE A 289 18.22 -0.73 -11.38
C ILE A 289 19.33 0.25 -10.97
N HIS A 290 19.59 0.35 -9.67
CA HIS A 290 20.64 1.26 -9.17
C HIS A 290 22.01 0.91 -9.72
N GLN A 291 22.35 -0.39 -9.84
CA GLN A 291 23.59 -0.84 -10.47
C GLN A 291 23.63 -0.45 -11.95
N LEU A 292 22.58 -0.74 -12.72
CA LEU A 292 22.54 -0.44 -14.16
C LEU A 292 22.65 1.07 -14.44
N VAL A 293 22.02 1.92 -13.62
CA VAL A 293 22.14 3.37 -13.76
C VAL A 293 23.55 3.83 -13.45
N GLN A 294 24.21 3.27 -12.43
CA GLN A 294 25.57 3.63 -12.07
C GLN A 294 26.58 3.15 -13.12
N ASP A 295 26.46 1.90 -13.60
CA ASP A 295 27.37 1.28 -14.57
C ASP A 295 27.33 1.97 -15.95
N ASN A 296 26.19 2.59 -16.31
CA ASN A 296 26.00 3.22 -17.62
C ASN A 296 25.78 4.74 -17.54
N LYS A 297 26.24 5.39 -16.44
CA LYS A 297 26.00 6.81 -16.17
C LYS A 297 26.50 7.72 -17.28
N ASP A 298 27.64 7.38 -17.89
CA ASP A 298 28.33 8.20 -18.90
C ASP A 298 27.88 7.90 -20.34
N ASP A 299 27.19 6.77 -20.57
CA ASP A 299 26.67 6.36 -21.89
C ASP A 299 25.13 6.41 -21.89
N LYS A 300 24.57 7.53 -22.30
CA LYS A 300 23.11 7.73 -22.37
C LYS A 300 22.39 6.80 -23.36
N VAL A 301 23.06 6.40 -24.45
CA VAL A 301 22.46 5.52 -25.47
C VAL A 301 22.34 4.11 -24.91
N ARG A 302 23.42 3.60 -24.33
CA ARG A 302 23.44 2.30 -23.65
C ARG A 302 22.49 2.26 -22.44
N LEU A 303 22.48 3.30 -21.62
CA LEU A 303 21.56 3.44 -20.48
C LEU A 303 20.10 3.33 -20.96
N ARG A 304 19.72 4.02 -22.03
CA ARG A 304 18.38 3.95 -22.63
C ARG A 304 18.01 2.53 -23.05
N SER A 305 18.89 1.85 -23.74
CA SER A 305 18.66 0.48 -24.22
C SER A 305 18.45 -0.48 -23.06
N VAL A 306 19.36 -0.48 -22.09
CA VAL A 306 19.33 -1.40 -20.94
C VAL A 306 18.13 -1.15 -20.02
N LEU A 307 17.79 0.13 -19.77
CA LEU A 307 16.62 0.46 -18.95
C LEU A 307 15.31 0.12 -19.68
N THR A 308 15.22 0.36 -21.00
CA THR A 308 14.04 -0.01 -21.79
C THR A 308 13.86 -1.54 -21.81
N GLU A 309 14.92 -2.30 -22.02
CA GLU A 309 14.87 -3.77 -21.99
C GLU A 309 14.35 -4.28 -20.62
N LEU A 310 14.94 -3.78 -19.54
CA LEU A 310 14.51 -4.17 -18.18
C LEU A 310 13.06 -3.75 -17.90
N PHE A 311 12.66 -2.54 -18.31
CA PHE A 311 11.32 -2.01 -18.14
C PHE A 311 10.28 -2.86 -18.88
N VAL A 312 10.54 -3.22 -20.15
CA VAL A 312 9.70 -4.12 -20.94
C VAL A 312 9.62 -5.51 -20.30
N ARG A 313 10.78 -6.08 -19.93
CA ARG A 313 10.87 -7.43 -19.37
C ARG A 313 10.07 -7.58 -18.07
N VAL A 314 10.25 -6.66 -17.13
CA VAL A 314 9.55 -6.70 -15.85
C VAL A 314 8.09 -6.34 -16.02
N GLY A 315 7.77 -5.33 -16.84
CA GLY A 315 6.40 -4.94 -17.13
C GLY A 315 5.59 -6.06 -17.78
N ARG A 316 6.18 -6.88 -18.63
CA ARG A 316 5.56 -8.10 -19.20
C ARG A 316 5.22 -9.11 -18.10
N ILE A 317 6.14 -9.37 -17.15
CA ILE A 317 5.89 -10.26 -16.02
C ILE A 317 4.75 -9.70 -15.14
N GLN A 318 4.78 -8.39 -14.85
CA GLN A 318 3.71 -7.72 -14.11
C GLN A 318 2.38 -7.83 -14.85
N PHE A 319 2.36 -7.60 -16.17
CA PHE A 319 1.14 -7.72 -16.97
C PHE A 319 0.55 -9.14 -16.90
N LEU A 320 1.37 -10.19 -16.97
CA LEU A 320 0.89 -11.57 -16.83
C LEU A 320 0.17 -11.83 -15.51
N ILE A 321 0.73 -11.35 -14.41
CA ILE A 321 0.14 -11.56 -13.08
C ILE A 321 -1.11 -10.68 -12.91
N LEU A 322 -0.99 -9.41 -13.24
CA LEU A 322 -2.04 -8.43 -13.02
C LEU A 322 -3.25 -8.66 -13.94
N SER A 323 -3.03 -9.09 -15.20
CA SER A 323 -4.14 -9.35 -16.10
C SER A 323 -4.94 -10.59 -15.69
N LEU A 324 -4.33 -11.63 -15.10
CA LEU A 324 -5.07 -12.75 -14.51
C LEU A 324 -6.00 -12.26 -13.39
N VAL A 325 -5.48 -11.45 -12.47
CA VAL A 325 -6.27 -10.93 -11.33
C VAL A 325 -7.34 -9.96 -11.82
N CYS A 326 -7.00 -9.05 -12.74
CA CYS A 326 -7.93 -8.07 -13.30
C CYS A 326 -9.09 -8.75 -14.03
N THR A 327 -8.81 -9.67 -14.96
CA THR A 327 -9.86 -10.40 -15.69
C THR A 327 -10.63 -11.35 -14.78
N GLY A 328 -9.97 -11.95 -13.78
CA GLY A 328 -10.61 -12.72 -12.73
C GLY A 328 -11.65 -11.89 -11.96
N ILE A 329 -11.31 -10.65 -11.59
CA ILE A 329 -12.27 -9.73 -10.94
C ILE A 329 -13.38 -9.31 -11.90
N VAL A 330 -13.09 -9.10 -13.18
CA VAL A 330 -14.12 -8.79 -14.18
C VAL A 330 -15.19 -9.89 -14.26
N PHE A 331 -14.79 -11.16 -14.31
CA PHE A 331 -15.74 -12.26 -14.52
C PHE A 331 -16.31 -12.85 -13.22
N PHE A 332 -15.51 -12.90 -12.15
CA PHE A 332 -15.90 -13.54 -10.89
C PHE A 332 -16.05 -12.56 -9.73
N GLY A 333 -15.71 -11.27 -9.91
CA GLY A 333 -15.69 -10.28 -8.83
C GLY A 333 -17.05 -10.05 -8.19
N LYS A 334 -18.14 -10.02 -8.97
CA LYS A 334 -19.48 -9.81 -8.42
C LYS A 334 -19.93 -10.94 -7.49
N PRO A 335 -19.91 -12.24 -7.91
CA PRO A 335 -20.23 -13.35 -7.00
C PRO A 335 -19.19 -13.48 -5.87
N PHE A 336 -17.91 -13.18 -6.11
CA PHE A 336 -16.89 -13.18 -5.05
C PHE A 336 -17.24 -12.17 -3.95
N ILE A 337 -17.56 -10.92 -4.29
CA ILE A 337 -17.94 -9.87 -3.32
C ILE A 337 -19.21 -10.26 -2.58
N TYR A 338 -20.18 -10.86 -3.24
CA TYR A 338 -21.40 -11.36 -2.60
C TYR A 338 -21.10 -12.37 -1.49
N PHE A 339 -20.22 -13.34 -1.74
CA PHE A 339 -19.84 -14.32 -0.72
C PHE A 339 -18.89 -13.74 0.32
N TRP A 340 -17.99 -12.85 -0.09
CA TRP A 340 -16.94 -12.31 0.75
C TRP A 340 -17.42 -11.17 1.66
N ALA A 341 -18.07 -10.17 1.11
CA ALA A 341 -18.55 -9.01 1.87
C ALA A 341 -20.02 -9.16 2.35
N GLY A 342 -20.79 -10.03 1.68
CA GLY A 342 -22.20 -10.22 1.94
C GLY A 342 -23.13 -9.41 1.02
N PRO A 343 -24.45 -9.56 1.18
CA PRO A 343 -25.42 -8.86 0.35
C PRO A 343 -25.37 -7.34 0.55
N GLY A 344 -25.66 -6.60 -0.53
CA GLY A 344 -25.72 -5.14 -0.55
C GLY A 344 -24.38 -4.44 -0.70
N TYR A 345 -23.29 -5.14 -1.03
CA TYR A 345 -22.02 -4.57 -1.47
C TYR A 345 -21.83 -4.60 -3.00
N ASP A 346 -22.95 -4.67 -3.76
CA ASP A 346 -22.91 -4.83 -5.22
C ASP A 346 -22.12 -3.72 -5.92
N ASP A 347 -22.28 -2.46 -5.47
CA ASP A 347 -21.57 -1.31 -6.02
C ASP A 347 -20.04 -1.40 -5.79
N ALA A 348 -19.58 -2.17 -4.81
CA ALA A 348 -18.16 -2.40 -4.60
C ALA A 348 -17.50 -3.09 -5.80
N TYR A 349 -18.27 -3.90 -6.56
CA TYR A 349 -17.79 -4.48 -7.81
C TYR A 349 -17.48 -3.43 -8.87
N ILE A 350 -18.37 -2.45 -9.04
CA ILE A 350 -18.15 -1.34 -9.98
C ILE A 350 -16.97 -0.50 -9.53
N ILE A 351 -16.89 -0.19 -8.24
CA ILE A 351 -15.79 0.58 -7.65
C ILE A 351 -14.46 -0.11 -7.88
N VAL A 352 -14.36 -1.41 -7.62
CA VAL A 352 -13.10 -2.13 -7.82
C VAL A 352 -12.67 -2.16 -9.28
N LEU A 353 -13.60 -2.30 -10.23
CA LEU A 353 -13.28 -2.24 -11.66
C LEU A 353 -12.77 -0.87 -12.07
N LEU A 354 -13.41 0.22 -11.60
CA LEU A 354 -12.99 1.59 -11.85
C LEU A 354 -11.60 1.90 -11.30
N LEU A 355 -11.19 1.25 -10.20
CA LEU A 355 -9.86 1.43 -9.62
C LEU A 355 -8.79 0.53 -10.28
N ILE A 356 -9.13 -0.72 -10.58
CA ILE A 356 -8.17 -1.73 -11.07
C ILE A 356 -7.86 -1.53 -12.55
N ILE A 357 -8.86 -1.28 -13.41
CA ILE A 357 -8.64 -1.21 -14.87
C ILE A 357 -7.68 -0.07 -15.23
N PRO A 358 -7.89 1.19 -14.81
CA PRO A 358 -6.91 2.25 -15.03
C PRO A 358 -5.61 2.01 -14.27
N GLY A 359 -5.67 1.36 -13.10
CA GLY A 359 -4.53 0.97 -12.28
C GLY A 359 -3.58 -0.02 -12.96
N MET A 360 -4.04 -0.77 -13.97
CA MET A 360 -3.17 -1.65 -14.78
C MET A 360 -2.00 -0.89 -15.40
N VAL A 361 -2.21 0.35 -15.85
CA VAL A 361 -1.17 1.17 -16.50
C VAL A 361 -0.01 1.44 -15.54
N PRO A 362 -0.20 2.14 -14.41
CA PRO A 362 0.90 2.42 -13.48
C PRO A 362 1.51 1.17 -12.87
N LEU A 363 0.72 0.13 -12.65
CA LEU A 363 1.20 -1.08 -11.99
C LEU A 363 2.05 -1.97 -12.91
N THR A 364 1.79 -1.99 -14.20
CA THR A 364 2.68 -2.63 -15.18
C THR A 364 3.96 -1.82 -15.44
N GLN A 365 3.93 -0.53 -15.15
CA GLN A 365 5.06 0.40 -15.26
C GLN A 365 5.72 0.71 -13.90
N ASN A 366 5.39 -0.01 -12.85
CA ASN A 366 5.80 0.28 -11.47
C ASN A 366 7.33 0.36 -11.29
N LEU A 367 8.09 -0.38 -12.12
CA LEU A 367 9.55 -0.30 -12.16
C LEU A 367 10.07 1.10 -12.51
N GLY A 368 9.31 1.90 -13.25
CA GLY A 368 9.63 3.28 -13.61
C GLY A 368 9.81 4.19 -12.39
N ILE A 369 9.15 3.88 -11.27
CA ILE A 369 9.30 4.62 -10.00
C ILE A 369 10.73 4.47 -9.47
N GLU A 370 11.26 3.25 -9.47
CA GLU A 370 12.62 2.99 -9.01
C GLU A 370 13.68 3.56 -9.97
N MET A 371 13.40 3.53 -11.29
CA MET A 371 14.26 4.16 -12.29
C MET A 371 14.32 5.69 -12.11
N GLN A 372 13.21 6.33 -11.75
CA GLN A 372 13.18 7.76 -11.41
C GLN A 372 14.01 8.07 -10.16
N ARG A 373 13.91 7.22 -9.14
CA ARG A 373 14.68 7.36 -7.89
C ARG A 373 16.17 7.22 -8.16
N ALA A 374 16.57 6.20 -8.93
CA ALA A 374 17.96 5.95 -9.30
C ALA A 374 18.59 7.10 -10.11
N GLN A 375 17.79 7.82 -10.91
CA GLN A 375 18.22 8.97 -11.72
C GLN A 375 18.00 10.33 -11.03
N ASN A 376 17.58 10.37 -9.75
CA ASN A 376 17.24 11.59 -9.01
C ASN A 376 16.13 12.46 -9.65
N LEU A 377 15.20 11.85 -10.40
CA LEU A 377 14.10 12.52 -11.09
C LEU A 377 12.77 12.44 -10.35
N HIS A 378 12.75 11.93 -9.12
CA HIS A 378 11.54 11.71 -8.32
C HIS A 378 10.74 13.00 -8.01
N LYS A 379 11.40 14.18 -7.96
CA LYS A 379 10.74 15.47 -7.74
C LYS A 379 9.67 15.80 -8.80
N TYR A 380 9.92 15.44 -10.05
CA TYR A 380 8.97 15.68 -11.13
C TYR A 380 7.69 14.85 -10.97
N ARG A 381 7.85 13.60 -10.52
CA ARG A 381 6.71 12.74 -10.19
C ARG A 381 5.86 13.36 -9.08
N SER A 382 6.48 13.88 -8.02
CA SER A 382 5.76 14.51 -6.90
C SER A 382 4.91 15.70 -7.37
N ILE A 383 5.44 16.52 -8.27
CA ILE A 383 4.71 17.67 -8.83
C ILE A 383 3.52 17.18 -9.68
N ILE A 384 3.75 16.21 -10.57
CA ILE A 384 2.69 15.67 -11.45
C ILE A 384 1.58 15.04 -10.61
N TYR A 385 1.94 14.19 -9.64
CA TYR A 385 0.95 13.52 -8.78
C TYR A 385 0.26 14.49 -7.82
N GLY A 386 0.94 15.54 -7.36
CA GLY A 386 0.34 16.62 -6.58
C GLY A 386 -0.73 17.39 -7.37
N ALA A 387 -0.40 17.79 -8.60
CA ALA A 387 -1.37 18.47 -9.48
C ALA A 387 -2.56 17.57 -9.81
N MET A 388 -2.31 16.28 -10.07
CA MET A 388 -3.36 15.30 -10.32
C MET A 388 -4.22 15.00 -9.10
N ALA A 389 -3.64 15.01 -7.89
CA ALA A 389 -4.39 14.84 -6.65
C ALA A 389 -5.39 15.99 -6.43
N ILE A 390 -4.99 17.21 -6.73
CA ILE A 390 -5.89 18.39 -6.67
C ILE A 390 -7.02 18.26 -7.70
N GLY A 391 -6.69 17.87 -8.94
CA GLY A 391 -7.69 17.61 -9.98
C GLY A 391 -8.64 16.48 -9.62
N ASN A 392 -8.11 15.37 -9.09
CA ASN A 392 -8.90 14.25 -8.58
C ASN A 392 -9.87 14.70 -7.49
N LEU A 393 -9.39 15.47 -6.51
CA LEU A 393 -10.21 15.97 -5.42
C LEU A 393 -11.41 16.77 -5.94
N ALA A 394 -11.18 17.69 -6.88
CA ALA A 394 -12.23 18.51 -7.47
C ALA A 394 -13.28 17.67 -8.22
N ILE A 395 -12.83 16.74 -9.07
CA ILE A 395 -13.69 15.84 -9.84
C ILE A 395 -14.45 14.89 -8.91
N SER A 396 -13.77 14.30 -7.91
CA SER A 396 -14.38 13.39 -6.95
C SER A 396 -15.46 14.07 -6.10
N ILE A 397 -15.23 15.30 -5.62
CA ILE A 397 -16.24 16.07 -4.87
C ILE A 397 -17.46 16.35 -5.77
N TRP A 398 -17.23 16.75 -7.01
CA TRP A 398 -18.31 17.05 -7.94
C TRP A 398 -19.12 15.80 -8.27
N LEU A 399 -18.47 14.71 -8.70
CA LEU A 399 -19.14 13.48 -9.08
C LEU A 399 -19.79 12.75 -7.89
N CYS A 400 -19.21 12.84 -6.69
CA CYS A 400 -19.75 12.22 -5.49
C CYS A 400 -21.14 12.74 -5.14
N ARG A 401 -21.43 14.02 -5.42
CA ARG A 401 -22.74 14.62 -5.17
C ARG A 401 -23.86 14.04 -6.02
N TYR A 402 -23.54 13.53 -7.23
CA TYR A 402 -24.51 13.00 -8.18
C TYR A 402 -24.53 11.47 -8.23
N LEU A 403 -23.37 10.83 -8.10
CA LEU A 403 -23.19 9.39 -8.30
C LEU A 403 -22.72 8.66 -7.03
N GLY A 404 -22.68 9.34 -5.90
CA GLY A 404 -22.27 8.75 -4.64
C GLY A 404 -20.84 8.19 -4.65
N ALA A 405 -20.63 7.06 -4.01
CA ALA A 405 -19.32 6.42 -3.91
C ALA A 405 -18.71 6.03 -5.27
N ILE A 406 -19.55 5.66 -6.23
CA ILE A 406 -19.14 5.36 -7.61
C ILE A 406 -18.56 6.63 -8.26
N GLY A 407 -19.14 7.81 -7.98
CA GLY A 407 -18.63 9.08 -8.48
C GLY A 407 -17.19 9.39 -8.04
N CYS A 408 -16.84 9.11 -6.78
CA CYS A 408 -15.45 9.21 -6.31
C CYS A 408 -14.52 8.24 -7.05
N ALA A 409 -14.96 7.00 -7.25
CA ALA A 409 -14.18 6.01 -7.99
C ALA A 409 -13.95 6.42 -9.46
N ILE A 410 -14.93 7.04 -10.11
CA ILE A 410 -14.79 7.60 -11.47
C ILE A 410 -13.76 8.75 -11.47
N GLY A 411 -13.83 9.66 -10.49
CA GLY A 411 -12.86 10.76 -10.36
C GLY A 411 -11.43 10.21 -10.25
N THR A 412 -11.22 9.24 -9.38
CA THR A 412 -9.92 8.57 -9.20
C THR A 412 -9.50 7.82 -10.47
N ALA A 413 -10.42 7.12 -11.16
CA ALA A 413 -10.15 6.44 -12.42
C ALA A 413 -9.65 7.40 -13.51
N ILE A 414 -10.33 8.54 -13.68
CA ILE A 414 -9.95 9.60 -14.64
C ILE A 414 -8.57 10.16 -14.28
N ALA A 415 -8.34 10.49 -13.00
CA ALA A 415 -7.06 11.06 -12.57
C ALA A 415 -5.90 10.06 -12.81
N VAL A 416 -6.08 8.78 -12.47
CA VAL A 416 -5.09 7.73 -12.71
C VAL A 416 -4.84 7.53 -14.21
N ALA A 417 -5.89 7.49 -15.02
CA ALA A 417 -5.77 7.33 -16.47
C ALA A 417 -5.00 8.51 -17.11
N LEU A 418 -5.31 9.73 -16.73
CA LEU A 418 -4.61 10.92 -17.24
C LEU A 418 -3.17 11.01 -16.71
N ALA A 419 -2.98 10.85 -15.39
CA ALA A 419 -1.65 10.94 -14.80
C ALA A 419 -0.71 9.88 -15.37
N ASN A 420 -1.12 8.63 -15.38
CA ASN A 420 -0.26 7.49 -15.73
C ASN A 420 -0.38 7.09 -17.20
N GLY A 421 -1.58 7.16 -17.77
CA GLY A 421 -1.79 6.82 -19.18
C GLY A 421 -1.17 7.85 -20.13
N LEU A 422 -1.19 9.15 -19.78
CA LEU A 422 -0.69 10.21 -20.64
C LEU A 422 0.57 10.87 -20.08
N VAL A 423 0.47 11.56 -18.93
CA VAL A 423 1.55 12.45 -18.44
C VAL A 423 2.81 11.67 -18.09
N MET A 424 2.69 10.56 -17.36
CA MET A 424 3.85 9.75 -16.96
C MET A 424 4.47 9.02 -18.15
N ASN A 425 3.71 8.59 -19.14
CA ASN A 425 4.27 7.99 -20.36
C ASN A 425 5.11 9.01 -21.16
N ILE A 426 4.65 10.26 -21.27
CA ILE A 426 5.44 11.34 -21.88
C ILE A 426 6.70 11.61 -21.05
N PHE A 427 6.60 11.61 -19.73
CA PHE A 427 7.73 11.80 -18.83
C PHE A 427 8.78 10.67 -18.99
N TYR A 428 8.35 9.41 -19.02
CA TYR A 428 9.24 8.26 -19.25
C TYR A 428 9.96 8.36 -20.59
N GLN A 429 9.24 8.70 -21.65
CA GLN A 429 9.82 8.85 -22.99
C GLN A 429 10.83 9.99 -23.06
N ARG A 430 10.50 11.18 -22.49
CA ARG A 430 11.31 12.40 -22.67
C ARG A 430 12.41 12.61 -21.63
N ARG A 431 12.19 12.16 -20.40
CA ARG A 431 13.09 12.46 -19.26
C ARG A 431 13.85 11.24 -18.74
N LEU A 432 13.20 10.08 -18.66
CA LEU A 432 13.87 8.85 -18.26
C LEU A 432 14.60 8.13 -19.43
N ASN A 433 14.41 8.61 -20.64
CA ASN A 433 14.95 7.97 -21.86
C ASN A 433 14.55 6.49 -21.97
N ILE A 434 13.29 6.15 -21.61
CA ILE A 434 12.71 4.82 -21.80
C ILE A 434 11.86 4.84 -23.08
N ASP A 435 12.00 3.85 -23.94
CA ASP A 435 11.15 3.73 -25.11
C ASP A 435 9.79 3.13 -24.75
N VAL A 436 8.85 4.03 -24.46
CA VAL A 436 7.48 3.67 -24.05
C VAL A 436 6.69 3.05 -25.21
N THR A 437 7.03 3.38 -26.45
CA THR A 437 6.38 2.79 -27.64
C THR A 437 6.68 1.31 -27.75
N VAL A 438 7.94 0.93 -27.56
CA VAL A 438 8.37 -0.48 -27.52
C VAL A 438 7.67 -1.22 -26.37
N PHE A 439 7.54 -0.57 -25.21
CA PHE A 439 6.83 -1.14 -24.07
C PHE A 439 5.38 -1.48 -24.43
N TRP A 440 4.60 -0.50 -24.88
CA TRP A 440 3.18 -0.71 -25.18
C TRP A 440 2.93 -1.66 -26.35
N LYS A 441 3.82 -1.68 -27.35
CA LYS A 441 3.76 -2.65 -28.44
C LYS A 441 3.93 -4.10 -27.93
N ASN A 442 4.82 -4.30 -26.95
CA ASN A 442 4.99 -5.60 -26.31
C ASN A 442 3.78 -5.99 -25.45
N ILE A 443 3.26 -5.08 -24.63
CA ILE A 443 2.06 -5.33 -23.82
C ILE A 443 0.84 -5.58 -24.71
N GLY A 444 0.63 -4.79 -25.77
CA GLY A 444 -0.47 -4.98 -26.72
C GLY A 444 -0.47 -6.35 -27.40
N ARG A 445 0.73 -6.84 -27.77
CA ARG A 445 0.86 -8.22 -28.32
C ARG A 445 0.48 -9.29 -27.29
N MET A 446 0.82 -9.06 -26.01
CA MET A 446 0.44 -10.00 -24.94
C MET A 446 -1.07 -10.01 -24.69
N ALA A 447 -1.74 -8.88 -24.88
CA ALA A 447 -3.18 -8.76 -24.67
C ALA A 447 -3.99 -9.69 -25.60
N LEU A 448 -3.45 -10.08 -26.78
CA LEU A 448 -4.07 -11.05 -27.65
C LEU A 448 -4.28 -12.42 -26.98
N GLY A 449 -3.37 -12.81 -26.09
CA GLY A 449 -3.52 -14.03 -25.31
C GLY A 449 -4.60 -13.98 -24.23
N LEU A 450 -5.21 -12.81 -24.00
CA LEU A 450 -6.35 -12.69 -23.09
C LEU A 450 -7.69 -13.00 -23.77
N LEU A 451 -7.75 -13.08 -25.11
CA LEU A 451 -8.98 -13.31 -25.86
C LEU A 451 -9.65 -14.67 -25.53
N PRO A 452 -8.92 -15.80 -25.53
CA PRO A 452 -9.52 -17.09 -25.19
C PRO A 452 -10.07 -17.17 -23.75
N PRO A 453 -9.31 -16.76 -22.71
CA PRO A 453 -9.86 -16.73 -21.35
C PRO A 453 -11.01 -15.72 -21.21
N ALA A 454 -10.98 -14.57 -21.91
CA ALA A 454 -12.09 -13.62 -21.88
C ALA A 454 -13.37 -14.23 -22.46
N ALA A 455 -13.28 -14.91 -23.59
CA ALA A 455 -14.42 -15.65 -24.18
C ALA A 455 -14.96 -16.70 -23.19
N CYS A 456 -14.07 -17.48 -22.58
CA CYS A 456 -14.44 -18.45 -21.55
C CYS A 456 -15.14 -17.78 -20.35
N GLY A 457 -14.62 -16.67 -19.84
CA GLY A 457 -15.21 -15.91 -18.75
C GLY A 457 -16.62 -15.42 -19.07
N VAL A 458 -16.83 -14.88 -20.28
CA VAL A 458 -18.15 -14.46 -20.75
C VAL A 458 -19.13 -15.65 -20.82
N LEU A 459 -18.70 -16.79 -21.36
CA LEU A 459 -19.49 -18.00 -21.40
C LEU A 459 -19.86 -18.50 -20.00
N MET A 460 -18.90 -18.49 -19.07
CA MET A 460 -19.16 -18.87 -17.68
C MET A 460 -20.18 -17.94 -17.01
N MET A 461 -20.07 -16.61 -17.20
CA MET A 461 -21.06 -15.67 -16.67
C MET A 461 -22.47 -15.90 -17.21
N ARG A 462 -22.58 -16.40 -18.45
CA ARG A 462 -23.88 -16.59 -19.10
C ARG A 462 -24.53 -17.95 -18.80
N PHE A 463 -23.73 -19.00 -18.69
CA PHE A 463 -24.23 -20.38 -18.62
C PHE A 463 -24.00 -21.07 -17.28
N VAL A 464 -23.17 -20.53 -16.39
CA VAL A 464 -22.87 -21.16 -15.10
C VAL A 464 -23.43 -20.29 -13.97
N ASN A 465 -24.13 -20.91 -13.04
CA ASN A 465 -24.58 -20.20 -11.84
C ASN A 465 -23.41 -20.00 -10.86
N LEU A 466 -22.73 -18.88 -11.01
CA LEU A 466 -21.56 -18.53 -10.18
C LEU A 466 -21.93 -18.11 -8.73
N TYR A 467 -23.22 -18.04 -8.40
CA TYR A 467 -23.69 -17.78 -7.02
C TYR A 467 -23.80 -19.05 -6.17
N SER A 468 -23.03 -20.08 -6.50
CA SER A 468 -22.78 -21.27 -5.69
C SER A 468 -21.28 -21.37 -5.43
N ILE A 469 -20.85 -21.56 -4.17
CA ILE A 469 -19.42 -21.61 -3.79
C ILE A 469 -18.66 -22.69 -4.59
N PRO A 470 -19.15 -23.95 -4.73
CA PRO A 470 -18.44 -24.95 -5.53
C PRO A 470 -18.30 -24.54 -7.01
N MET A 471 -19.36 -23.95 -7.61
CA MET A 471 -19.34 -23.49 -9.00
C MET A 471 -18.43 -22.28 -9.19
N LEU A 472 -18.38 -21.35 -8.23
CA LEU A 472 -17.47 -20.24 -8.25
C LEU A 472 -15.99 -20.71 -8.19
N LEU A 473 -15.66 -21.59 -7.25
CA LEU A 473 -14.31 -22.13 -7.10
C LEU A 473 -13.91 -22.96 -8.33
N GLY A 474 -14.79 -23.83 -8.80
CA GLY A 474 -14.58 -24.61 -10.02
C GLY A 474 -14.36 -23.71 -11.25
N GLY A 475 -15.19 -22.66 -11.39
CA GLY A 475 -15.08 -21.68 -12.45
C GLY A 475 -13.73 -20.93 -12.41
N ILE A 476 -13.29 -20.49 -11.24
CA ILE A 476 -11.98 -19.83 -11.07
C ILE A 476 -10.84 -20.77 -11.45
N ILE A 477 -10.89 -22.05 -11.04
CA ILE A 477 -9.85 -23.03 -11.37
C ILE A 477 -9.79 -23.26 -12.89
N VAL A 478 -10.94 -23.53 -13.53
CA VAL A 478 -11.01 -23.76 -14.99
C VAL A 478 -10.56 -22.51 -15.75
N TYR A 479 -11.03 -21.33 -15.35
CA TYR A 479 -10.61 -20.06 -15.94
C TYR A 479 -9.11 -19.86 -15.83
N THR A 480 -8.53 -20.09 -14.65
CA THR A 480 -7.08 -19.94 -14.42
C THR A 480 -6.28 -20.94 -15.27
N ALA A 481 -6.75 -22.17 -15.42
CA ALA A 481 -6.12 -23.16 -16.29
C ALA A 481 -6.12 -22.72 -17.76
N ILE A 482 -7.27 -22.24 -18.26
CA ILE A 482 -7.39 -21.72 -19.64
C ILE A 482 -6.53 -20.47 -19.81
N TYR A 483 -6.51 -19.57 -18.85
CA TYR A 483 -5.64 -18.40 -18.86
C TYR A 483 -4.17 -18.79 -18.95
N CYS A 484 -3.69 -19.69 -18.08
CA CYS A 484 -2.31 -20.16 -18.09
C CYS A 484 -1.96 -20.84 -19.43
N ALA A 485 -2.83 -21.67 -19.98
CA ALA A 485 -2.61 -22.33 -21.27
C ALA A 485 -2.55 -21.31 -22.42
N SER A 486 -3.51 -20.39 -22.48
CA SER A 486 -3.58 -19.37 -23.53
C SER A 486 -2.35 -18.46 -23.51
N VAL A 487 -1.99 -17.95 -22.33
CA VAL A 487 -0.85 -17.05 -22.17
C VAL A 487 0.47 -17.75 -22.45
N TRP A 488 0.61 -19.02 -22.05
CA TRP A 488 1.78 -19.85 -22.39
C TRP A 488 1.97 -20.01 -23.88
N LEU A 489 0.87 -20.22 -24.63
CA LEU A 489 0.92 -20.47 -26.07
C LEU A 489 1.07 -19.17 -26.86
N LEU A 490 0.32 -18.11 -26.51
CA LEU A 490 0.14 -16.92 -27.34
C LEU A 490 0.92 -15.69 -26.88
N SER A 491 1.22 -15.57 -25.58
CA SER A 491 1.77 -14.31 -25.02
C SER A 491 3.21 -14.43 -24.55
N MET A 492 3.61 -15.57 -23.98
CA MET A 492 4.93 -15.74 -23.38
C MET A 492 6.04 -15.91 -24.41
N ASN A 493 7.13 -15.17 -24.19
CA ASN A 493 8.38 -15.36 -24.93
C ASN A 493 9.25 -16.48 -24.32
N GLY A 494 10.37 -16.81 -25.00
CA GLY A 494 11.27 -17.90 -24.57
C GLY A 494 11.85 -17.69 -23.16
N TYR A 495 12.14 -16.43 -22.78
CA TYR A 495 12.62 -16.10 -21.43
C TYR A 495 11.56 -16.37 -20.34
N GLU A 496 10.34 -15.91 -20.56
CA GLU A 496 9.24 -16.10 -19.62
C GLU A 496 8.88 -17.57 -19.45
N LYS A 497 8.87 -18.33 -20.56
CA LYS A 497 8.69 -19.80 -20.53
C LYS A 497 9.80 -20.50 -19.75
N ALA A 498 11.06 -20.09 -19.95
CA ALA A 498 12.19 -20.65 -19.21
C ALA A 498 12.10 -20.33 -17.69
N LEU A 499 11.70 -19.12 -17.34
CA LEU A 499 11.52 -18.68 -15.95
C LEU A 499 10.43 -19.50 -15.23
N VAL A 500 9.26 -19.62 -15.82
CA VAL A 500 8.13 -20.41 -15.27
C VAL A 500 8.47 -21.90 -15.26
N GLY A 501 9.00 -22.43 -16.34
CA GLY A 501 9.43 -23.84 -16.43
C GLY A 501 10.51 -24.19 -15.40
N GLY A 502 11.43 -23.28 -15.13
CA GLY A 502 12.45 -23.43 -14.09
C GLY A 502 11.85 -23.49 -12.68
N MET A 503 10.83 -22.67 -12.39
CA MET A 503 10.10 -22.70 -11.10
C MET A 503 9.33 -24.02 -10.94
N VAL A 504 8.58 -24.44 -11.95
CA VAL A 504 7.82 -25.70 -11.94
C VAL A 504 8.73 -26.92 -11.72
N ARG A 505 9.86 -26.99 -12.42
CA ARG A 505 10.84 -28.07 -12.24
C ARG A 505 11.43 -28.12 -10.81
N LYS A 506 11.65 -26.95 -10.17
CA LYS A 506 12.13 -26.90 -8.78
C LYS A 506 11.08 -27.37 -7.78
N VAL A 507 9.80 -27.11 -8.04
CA VAL A 507 8.70 -27.58 -7.18
C VAL A 507 8.46 -29.07 -7.36
N LEU A 508 8.53 -29.59 -8.58
CA LEU A 508 8.33 -31.03 -8.88
C LEU A 508 9.54 -31.92 -8.48
N ARG A 509 10.71 -31.32 -8.20
CA ARG A 509 11.92 -32.04 -7.75
C ARG A 509 12.06 -32.06 -6.21
N LYS A 510 11.16 -31.42 -5.47
CA LYS A 510 10.99 -31.53 -4.01
C LYS A 510 9.83 -32.47 -3.68
#